data_c10674aff96107baa9de30b57d4a67a2
#
_entry.id   c10674aff96107baa9de30b57d4a67a2
#
_cell.length_a   1.000
_cell.length_b   1.000
_cell.length_c   1.000
_cell.angle_alpha   90.00
_cell.angle_beta   90.00
_cell.angle_gamma   90.00
#
_symmetry.space_group_name_H-M   'P 1'
#
loop_
_entity.id
_entity.type
_entity.pdbx_description
1 polymer ?
#
loop_
_entity_poly.entity_id
_entity_poly.type
_entity_poly.pdbx_seq_one_letter_code
_entity_poly.pdbx_strand_id
1 'polypeptide(L)'
;LIELFDMLDSASASGSEVVEYFRSIDPMCQVETYPLEGPKGHTDMVRILIPGKNGKSKGGNAGTIGILGRLGGLGARPEQIGFVSDGDGALTALAVAAKLLRMQAKGDFLEGDVFISTHVCPDAPTAPHEPVPFMNSPVETWQVNKEEVTDDLDAVLVVDTTKGNRI
;
A
#
# COMPACT_ATOMS: atom_id res chain seq x y z
N LEU A 1 4.60 -12.80 3.10
CA LEU A 1 5.45 -11.88 2.34
C LEU A 1 5.62 -12.37 0.90
N ILE A 2 6.02 -13.63 0.68
CA ILE A 2 6.22 -14.20 -0.67
C ILE A 2 4.93 -14.11 -1.50
N GLU A 3 3.80 -14.54 -0.98
CA GLU A 3 2.49 -14.46 -1.65
C GLU A 3 2.15 -13.03 -2.10
N LEU A 4 2.43 -12.04 -1.25
CA LEU A 4 2.23 -10.62 -1.58
C LEU A 4 3.21 -10.15 -2.65
N PHE A 5 4.46 -10.58 -2.58
CA PHE A 5 5.45 -10.25 -3.60
C PHE A 5 5.03 -10.82 -4.97
N ASP A 6 4.68 -12.11 -5.02
CA ASP A 6 4.27 -12.77 -6.28
C ASP A 6 3.04 -12.10 -6.90
N MET A 7 2.07 -11.67 -6.06
CA MET A 7 0.89 -10.91 -6.51
C MET A 7 1.30 -9.55 -7.08
N LEU A 8 2.17 -8.82 -6.39
CA LEU A 8 2.58 -7.47 -6.79
C LEU A 8 3.57 -7.48 -7.97
N ASP A 9 4.33 -8.55 -8.17
CA ASP A 9 5.24 -8.73 -9.32
C ASP A 9 4.49 -9.03 -10.64
N SER A 10 3.21 -9.31 -10.55
CA SER A 10 2.36 -9.57 -11.71
C SER A 10 2.15 -8.31 -12.55
N ALA A 11 2.25 -8.45 -13.88
CA ALA A 11 1.92 -7.38 -14.82
C ALA A 11 0.43 -6.97 -14.79
N SER A 12 -0.42 -7.78 -14.18
CA SER A 12 -1.87 -7.55 -13.99
C SER A 12 -2.23 -7.17 -12.55
N ALA A 13 -1.22 -6.90 -11.69
CA ALA A 13 -1.46 -6.50 -10.30
C ALA A 13 -2.48 -5.35 -10.23
N SER A 14 -3.43 -5.45 -9.31
CA SER A 14 -4.51 -4.47 -9.16
C SER A 14 -4.91 -4.31 -7.70
N GLY A 15 -5.55 -3.18 -7.39
CA GLY A 15 -6.16 -2.97 -6.09
C GLY A 15 -7.22 -4.01 -5.76
N SER A 16 -7.93 -4.52 -6.77
CA SER A 16 -8.94 -5.58 -6.58
C SER A 16 -8.33 -6.89 -6.12
N GLU A 17 -7.19 -7.31 -6.67
CA GLU A 17 -6.48 -8.51 -6.19
C GLU A 17 -6.01 -8.36 -4.75
N VAL A 18 -5.56 -7.16 -4.37
CA VAL A 18 -5.22 -6.86 -2.98
C VAL A 18 -6.43 -7.02 -2.06
N VAL A 19 -7.59 -6.49 -2.44
CA VAL A 19 -8.84 -6.63 -1.68
C VAL A 19 -9.22 -8.11 -1.51
N GLU A 20 -9.17 -8.90 -2.58
CA GLU A 20 -9.46 -10.33 -2.55
C GLU A 20 -8.50 -11.09 -1.62
N TYR A 21 -7.21 -10.79 -1.68
CA TYR A 21 -6.20 -11.37 -0.79
C TYR A 21 -6.53 -11.11 0.68
N PHE A 22 -6.84 -9.86 1.06
CA PHE A 22 -7.14 -9.52 2.46
C PHE A 22 -8.45 -10.13 2.94
N ARG A 23 -9.48 -10.19 2.10
CA ARG A 23 -10.75 -10.85 2.41
C ARG A 23 -10.60 -12.39 2.50
N SER A 24 -9.60 -12.97 1.88
CA SER A 24 -9.27 -14.39 2.08
C SER A 24 -8.67 -14.68 3.45
N ILE A 25 -7.98 -13.70 4.07
CA ILE A 25 -7.46 -13.80 5.43
C ILE A 25 -8.57 -13.57 6.45
N ASP A 26 -9.37 -12.54 6.25
CA ASP A 26 -10.51 -12.18 7.07
C ASP A 26 -11.63 -11.59 6.20
N PRO A 27 -12.74 -12.31 6.00
CA PRO A 27 -13.88 -11.82 5.22
C PRO A 27 -14.48 -10.50 5.71
N MET A 28 -14.26 -10.15 6.99
CA MET A 28 -14.72 -8.90 7.60
C MET A 28 -13.66 -7.79 7.60
N CYS A 29 -12.52 -8.04 6.96
CA CYS A 29 -11.46 -7.04 6.83
C CYS A 29 -11.99 -5.75 6.19
N GLN A 30 -11.72 -4.63 6.86
CA GLN A 30 -12.04 -3.31 6.34
C GLN A 30 -10.97 -2.89 5.33
N VAL A 31 -11.14 -3.36 4.11
CA VAL A 31 -10.26 -3.07 2.98
C VAL A 31 -11.06 -2.52 1.82
N GLU A 32 -10.54 -1.45 1.22
CA GLU A 32 -11.13 -0.80 0.05
C GLU A 32 -10.06 -0.48 -1.00
N THR A 33 -10.49 -0.39 -2.24
CA THR A 33 -9.67 0.10 -3.36
C THR A 33 -10.53 0.99 -4.25
N TYR A 34 -9.89 2.00 -4.83
CA TYR A 34 -10.51 2.90 -5.79
C TYR A 34 -9.43 3.55 -6.67
N PRO A 35 -9.75 3.89 -7.92
CA PRO A 35 -8.81 4.58 -8.80
C PRO A 35 -8.59 6.03 -8.35
N LEU A 36 -7.34 6.45 -8.36
CA LEU A 36 -6.93 7.84 -8.25
C LEU A 36 -6.42 8.31 -9.60
N GLU A 37 -7.14 9.26 -10.20
CA GLU A 37 -6.81 9.79 -11.52
C GLU A 37 -5.79 10.92 -11.43
N GLY A 38 -4.85 10.92 -12.36
CA GLY A 38 -3.82 11.92 -12.48
C GLY A 38 -3.55 12.35 -13.92
N PRO A 39 -2.63 13.29 -14.13
CA PRO A 39 -2.35 13.84 -15.47
C PRO A 39 -1.71 12.85 -16.43
N LYS A 40 -1.17 11.73 -15.95
CA LYS A 40 -0.45 10.74 -16.74
C LYS A 40 -1.08 9.35 -16.68
N GLY A 41 -2.28 9.21 -16.12
CA GLY A 41 -2.98 7.95 -15.93
C GLY A 41 -3.61 7.85 -14.55
N HIS A 42 -3.79 6.62 -14.08
CA HIS A 42 -4.36 6.36 -12.76
C HIS A 42 -3.53 5.34 -11.98
N THR A 43 -3.82 5.24 -10.71
CA THR A 43 -3.31 4.21 -9.81
C THR A 43 -4.44 3.72 -8.90
N ASP A 44 -4.41 2.46 -8.50
CA ASP A 44 -5.39 1.93 -7.55
C ASP A 44 -4.94 2.24 -6.13
N MET A 45 -5.61 3.15 -5.46
CA MET A 45 -5.44 3.37 -4.03
C MET A 45 -5.94 2.15 -3.26
N VAL A 46 -5.22 1.76 -2.22
CA VAL A 46 -5.61 0.69 -1.30
C VAL A 46 -5.57 1.23 0.12
N ARG A 47 -6.66 1.06 0.85
CA ARG A 47 -6.79 1.46 2.26
C ARG A 47 -7.27 0.29 3.09
N ILE A 48 -6.64 0.07 4.23
CA ILE A 48 -6.97 -1.02 5.15
C ILE A 48 -7.02 -0.45 6.57
N LEU A 49 -8.13 -0.67 7.26
CA LEU A 49 -8.23 -0.34 8.68
C LEU A 49 -8.18 -1.64 9.52
N ILE A 50 -7.24 -1.70 10.44
CA ILE A 50 -7.11 -2.79 11.43
C ILE A 50 -7.55 -2.25 12.79
N PRO A 51 -8.76 -2.57 13.24
CA PRO A 51 -9.30 -2.05 14.49
C PRO A 51 -8.56 -2.58 15.72
N GLY A 52 -8.15 -1.67 16.61
CA GLY A 52 -7.58 -2.02 17.91
C GLY A 52 -8.63 -2.46 18.93
N LYS A 53 -8.18 -2.90 20.12
CA LYS A 53 -9.08 -3.23 21.26
C LYS A 53 -9.87 -2.02 21.71
N ASN A 54 -9.20 -0.88 21.83
CA ASN A 54 -9.71 0.38 22.33
C ASN A 54 -9.51 1.51 21.29
N GLY A 55 -9.50 1.15 20.00
CA GLY A 55 -9.30 2.08 18.91
C GLY A 55 -10.50 3.00 18.67
N LYS A 56 -10.26 4.14 18.05
CA LYS A 56 -11.28 5.15 17.69
C LYS A 56 -12.39 4.55 16.82
N SER A 57 -12.05 3.61 15.93
CA SER A 57 -13.01 2.90 15.07
C SER A 57 -14.07 2.11 15.83
N LYS A 58 -13.81 1.77 17.09
CA LYS A 58 -14.75 1.10 18.01
C LYS A 58 -15.29 2.02 19.10
N GLY A 59 -15.10 3.33 18.97
CA GLY A 59 -15.51 4.31 19.96
C GLY A 59 -14.58 4.39 21.19
N GLY A 60 -13.40 3.82 21.10
CA GLY A 60 -12.34 3.93 22.11
C GLY A 60 -11.55 5.24 21.99
N ASN A 61 -10.49 5.35 22.81
CA ASN A 61 -9.66 6.56 22.88
C ASN A 61 -8.17 6.30 22.61
N ALA A 62 -7.79 5.08 22.25
CA ALA A 62 -6.43 4.79 21.86
C ALA A 62 -6.15 5.38 20.46
N GLY A 63 -4.93 5.91 20.28
CA GLY A 63 -4.54 6.60 19.06
C GLY A 63 -4.50 5.68 17.84
N THR A 64 -4.60 6.29 16.67
CA THR A 64 -4.49 5.63 15.35
C THR A 64 -3.14 5.92 14.73
N ILE A 65 -2.42 4.88 14.33
CA ILE A 65 -1.18 5.02 13.58
C ILE A 65 -1.40 4.72 12.10
N GLY A 66 -0.97 5.64 11.22
CA GLY A 66 -0.90 5.42 9.79
C GLY A 66 0.41 4.74 9.38
N ILE A 67 0.32 3.72 8.54
CA ILE A 67 1.47 3.09 7.89
C ILE A 67 1.28 3.24 6.38
N LEU A 68 2.10 4.09 5.77
CA LEU A 68 1.99 4.48 4.38
C LEU A 68 3.10 3.83 3.57
N GLY A 69 2.73 3.03 2.59
CA GLY A 69 3.65 2.39 1.65
C GLY A 69 3.82 3.23 0.40
N ARG A 70 5.00 3.80 0.22
CA ARG A 70 5.37 4.64 -0.93
C ARG A 70 6.49 3.97 -1.72
N LEU A 71 6.50 3.99 -2.95
CA LEU A 71 5.47 4.20 -3.94
C LEU A 71 4.85 2.84 -4.31
N GLY A 72 3.73 2.83 -5.04
CA GLY A 72 3.07 1.60 -5.47
C GLY A 72 3.32 1.26 -6.93
N GLY A 73 4.37 1.78 -7.53
CA GLY A 73 4.76 1.46 -8.90
C GLY A 73 5.39 0.08 -8.99
N LEU A 74 4.68 -0.86 -9.61
CA LEU A 74 5.05 -2.29 -9.64
C LEU A 74 5.48 -2.77 -11.02
N GLY A 75 5.16 -2.02 -12.04
CA GLY A 75 5.51 -2.33 -13.41
C GLY A 75 5.51 -1.05 -14.23
N ALA A 76 5.87 -1.15 -15.49
CA ALA A 76 5.94 -0.02 -16.39
C ALA A 76 5.55 -0.42 -17.81
N ARG A 77 4.98 0.53 -18.55
CA ARG A 77 4.61 0.36 -19.96
C ARG A 77 5.33 1.40 -20.79
N PRO A 78 5.80 1.07 -21.98
CA PRO A 78 5.66 -0.22 -22.68
C PRO A 78 6.62 -1.31 -22.20
N GLU A 79 7.65 -0.98 -21.41
CA GLU A 79 8.60 -1.95 -20.86
C GLU A 79 7.99 -2.67 -19.66
N GLN A 80 8.12 -3.99 -19.61
CA GLN A 80 7.85 -4.77 -18.41
C GLN A 80 9.10 -4.80 -17.53
N ILE A 81 9.15 -3.93 -16.53
CA ILE A 81 10.28 -3.87 -15.61
C ILE A 81 10.11 -4.87 -14.45
N GLY A 82 8.86 -5.23 -14.13
CA GLY A 82 8.53 -6.07 -12.98
C GLY A 82 8.59 -5.30 -11.67
N PHE A 83 8.72 -6.03 -10.57
CA PHE A 83 8.82 -5.44 -9.24
C PHE A 83 10.13 -4.66 -9.09
N VAL A 84 10.03 -3.42 -8.68
CA VAL A 84 11.17 -2.50 -8.51
C VAL A 84 11.20 -1.93 -7.09
N SER A 85 12.28 -1.24 -6.73
CA SER A 85 12.45 -0.65 -5.39
C SER A 85 11.30 0.25 -4.94
N ASP A 86 10.61 0.87 -5.88
CA ASP A 86 9.43 1.68 -5.57
C ASP A 86 8.22 0.83 -5.12
N GLY A 87 8.22 -0.48 -5.38
CA GLY A 87 7.23 -1.43 -4.88
C GLY A 87 7.47 -1.86 -3.42
N ASP A 88 8.66 -1.68 -2.88
CA ASP A 88 9.01 -2.12 -1.52
C ASP A 88 8.13 -1.48 -0.45
N GLY A 89 7.75 -0.21 -0.63
CA GLY A 89 6.84 0.49 0.26
C GLY A 89 5.46 -0.18 0.29
N ALA A 90 4.89 -0.46 -0.88
CA ALA A 90 3.61 -1.15 -1.00
C ALA A 90 3.67 -2.56 -0.39
N LEU A 91 4.70 -3.34 -0.73
CA LEU A 91 4.91 -4.68 -0.18
C LEU A 91 5.01 -4.66 1.36
N THR A 92 5.76 -3.70 1.91
CA THR A 92 5.94 -3.57 3.35
C THR A 92 4.62 -3.22 4.05
N ALA A 93 3.90 -2.22 3.57
CA ALA A 93 2.62 -1.81 4.15
C ALA A 93 1.60 -2.96 4.15
N LEU A 94 1.46 -3.65 3.02
CA LEU A 94 0.56 -4.80 2.88
C LEU A 94 1.00 -5.99 3.74
N ALA A 95 2.31 -6.24 3.86
CA ALA A 95 2.83 -7.30 4.74
C ALA A 95 2.53 -7.02 6.21
N VAL A 96 2.62 -5.75 6.65
CA VAL A 96 2.22 -5.34 8.00
C VAL A 96 0.73 -5.60 8.21
N ALA A 97 -0.13 -5.18 7.28
CA ALA A 97 -1.57 -5.43 7.36
C ALA A 97 -1.88 -6.93 7.50
N ALA A 98 -1.31 -7.77 6.62
CA ALA A 98 -1.50 -9.21 6.67
C ALA A 98 -1.01 -9.84 7.99
N LYS A 99 0.10 -9.33 8.53
CA LYS A 99 0.61 -9.76 9.84
C LYS A 99 -0.35 -9.42 10.96
N LEU A 100 -0.86 -8.19 11.00
CA LEU A 100 -1.78 -7.73 12.04
C LEU A 100 -3.10 -8.49 12.01
N LEU A 101 -3.70 -8.73 10.83
CA LEU A 101 -4.91 -9.54 10.71
C LEU A 101 -4.70 -10.98 11.21
N ARG A 102 -3.56 -11.60 10.86
CA ARG A 102 -3.22 -12.94 11.35
C ARG A 102 -2.95 -12.99 12.86
N MET A 103 -2.48 -11.90 13.46
CA MET A 103 -2.38 -11.75 14.91
C MET A 103 -3.77 -11.68 15.54
N GLN A 104 -4.67 -10.87 14.99
CA GLN A 104 -6.04 -10.76 15.47
C GLN A 104 -6.79 -12.10 15.41
N ALA A 105 -6.60 -12.87 14.34
CA ALA A 105 -7.16 -14.22 14.23
C ALA A 105 -6.69 -15.18 15.34
N LYS A 106 -5.57 -14.87 16.01
CA LYS A 106 -5.03 -15.61 17.17
C LYS A 106 -5.38 -14.96 18.52
N GLY A 107 -6.20 -13.92 18.52
CA GLY A 107 -6.58 -13.19 19.73
C GLY A 107 -5.58 -12.14 20.20
N ASP A 108 -4.56 -11.84 19.40
CA ASP A 108 -3.55 -10.82 19.69
C ASP A 108 -3.88 -9.52 18.97
N PHE A 109 -4.33 -8.52 19.73
CA PHE A 109 -4.79 -7.23 19.22
C PHE A 109 -3.94 -6.10 19.78
N LEU A 110 -3.67 -5.10 18.96
CA LEU A 110 -3.13 -3.81 19.41
C LEU A 110 -4.20 -3.02 20.17
N GLU A 111 -3.78 -2.05 20.96
CA GLU A 111 -4.70 -1.17 21.68
C GLU A 111 -5.39 -0.17 20.75
N GLY A 112 -4.61 0.53 19.93
CA GLY A 112 -5.09 1.51 18.97
C GLY A 112 -5.33 0.91 17.59
N ASP A 113 -5.95 1.70 16.73
CA ASP A 113 -6.17 1.35 15.34
C ASP A 113 -4.88 1.48 14.52
N VAL A 114 -4.77 0.68 13.47
CA VAL A 114 -3.73 0.84 12.46
C VAL A 114 -4.41 1.08 11.11
N PHE A 115 -4.14 2.24 10.54
CA PHE A 115 -4.54 2.57 9.18
C PHE A 115 -3.37 2.28 8.25
N ILE A 116 -3.59 1.51 7.20
CA ILE A 116 -2.58 1.20 6.20
C ILE A 116 -3.05 1.75 4.86
N SER A 117 -2.18 2.46 4.18
CA SER A 117 -2.44 2.91 2.82
C SER A 117 -1.23 2.71 1.92
N THR A 118 -1.54 2.36 0.70
CA THR A 118 -0.59 2.29 -0.42
C THR A 118 -1.36 2.43 -1.73
N HIS A 119 -0.67 2.33 -2.85
CA HIS A 119 -1.33 2.24 -4.15
C HIS A 119 -0.64 1.23 -5.06
N VAL A 120 -1.36 0.72 -6.05
CA VAL A 120 -0.91 -0.30 -7.00
C VAL A 120 -1.03 0.26 -8.41
N CYS A 121 0.09 0.31 -9.14
CA CYS A 121 0.14 0.83 -10.49
C CYS A 121 1.04 -0.04 -11.38
N PRO A 122 0.51 -1.07 -12.07
CA PRO A 122 1.29 -1.90 -12.97
C PRO A 122 1.59 -1.20 -14.31
N ASP A 123 0.87 -0.14 -14.64
CA ASP A 123 0.97 0.62 -15.89
C ASP A 123 1.65 1.98 -15.70
N ALA A 124 2.58 2.08 -14.75
CA ALA A 124 3.29 3.32 -14.51
C ALA A 124 4.03 3.81 -15.78
N PRO A 125 3.92 5.10 -16.13
CA PRO A 125 4.64 5.63 -17.28
C PRO A 125 6.14 5.59 -17.04
N THR A 126 6.92 5.43 -18.12
CA THR A 126 8.38 5.44 -18.07
C THR A 126 8.97 6.70 -18.68
N ALA A 127 10.15 7.06 -18.23
CA ALA A 127 11.02 8.08 -18.84
C ALA A 127 12.39 7.48 -19.15
N PRO A 128 13.06 7.92 -20.25
CA PRO A 128 14.39 7.44 -20.58
C PRO A 128 15.37 7.69 -19.43
N HIS A 129 16.11 6.65 -19.05
CA HIS A 129 17.13 6.67 -18.00
C HIS A 129 18.09 5.50 -18.16
N GLU A 130 19.37 5.69 -17.81
CA GLU A 130 20.39 4.64 -17.81
C GLU A 130 20.65 4.14 -16.37
N PRO A 131 20.81 2.83 -16.10
CA PRO A 131 20.87 1.71 -17.06
C PRO A 131 19.50 1.12 -17.45
N VAL A 132 18.41 1.56 -16.82
CA VAL A 132 17.05 1.12 -17.11
C VAL A 132 16.10 2.31 -17.13
N PRO A 133 14.97 2.24 -17.86
CA PRO A 133 13.98 3.31 -17.83
C PRO A 133 13.55 3.65 -16.40
N PHE A 134 13.41 4.94 -16.14
CA PHE A 134 12.90 5.42 -14.84
C PHE A 134 11.38 5.31 -14.82
N MET A 135 10.84 4.67 -13.77
CA MET A 135 9.41 4.60 -13.57
C MET A 135 8.92 5.92 -12.95
N ASN A 136 7.89 6.48 -13.56
CA ASN A 136 7.26 7.73 -13.15
C ASN A 136 5.90 7.45 -12.51
N SER A 137 5.40 8.40 -11.72
CA SER A 137 4.05 8.28 -11.16
C SER A 137 3.00 8.78 -12.15
N PRO A 138 1.85 8.08 -12.31
CA PRO A 138 0.72 8.61 -13.08
C PRO A 138 0.00 9.76 -12.38
N VAL A 139 0.14 9.87 -11.08
CA VAL A 139 -0.52 10.86 -10.21
C VAL A 139 0.50 11.74 -9.51
N GLU A 140 0.09 12.92 -9.09
CA GLU A 140 0.96 13.83 -8.35
C GLU A 140 1.03 13.43 -6.86
N THR A 141 2.21 13.61 -6.25
CA THR A 141 2.44 13.25 -4.85
C THR A 141 1.43 13.89 -3.88
N TRP A 142 1.02 15.14 -4.14
CA TRP A 142 0.04 15.81 -3.28
C TRP A 142 -1.35 15.15 -3.33
N GLN A 143 -1.73 14.54 -4.46
CA GLN A 143 -2.99 13.80 -4.60
C GLN A 143 -2.95 12.57 -3.69
N VAL A 144 -1.87 11.80 -3.77
CA VAL A 144 -1.68 10.62 -2.89
C VAL A 144 -1.65 11.03 -1.41
N ASN A 145 -0.90 12.09 -1.06
CA ASN A 145 -0.84 12.60 0.31
C ASN A 145 -2.22 12.95 0.88
N LYS A 146 -3.07 13.56 0.07
CA LYS A 146 -4.42 13.95 0.47
C LYS A 146 -5.31 12.73 0.78
N GLU A 147 -5.07 11.62 0.09
CA GLU A 147 -5.79 10.38 0.33
C GLU A 147 -5.26 9.60 1.54
N GLU A 148 -3.97 9.70 1.83
CA GLU A 148 -3.31 8.88 2.84
C GLU A 148 -3.19 9.53 4.22
N VAL A 149 -3.06 10.86 4.26
CA VAL A 149 -2.88 11.60 5.52
C VAL A 149 -4.18 12.27 5.91
N THR A 150 -4.91 11.63 6.81
CA THR A 150 -6.22 12.12 7.31
C THR A 150 -6.10 12.64 8.74
N ASP A 151 -7.05 13.50 9.15
CA ASP A 151 -7.07 14.10 10.50
C ASP A 151 -7.30 13.08 11.62
N ASP A 152 -7.72 11.86 11.28
CA ASP A 152 -7.92 10.77 12.25
C ASP A 152 -6.63 10.14 12.74
N LEU A 153 -5.50 10.37 12.06
CA LEU A 153 -4.21 9.78 12.37
C LEU A 153 -3.48 10.59 13.45
N ASP A 154 -3.05 9.94 14.52
CA ASP A 154 -2.25 10.56 15.58
C ASP A 154 -0.75 10.52 15.27
N ALA A 155 -0.31 9.55 14.48
CA ALA A 155 1.06 9.43 14.00
C ALA A 155 1.10 8.73 12.63
N VAL A 156 2.16 8.97 11.87
CA VAL A 156 2.36 8.38 10.54
C VAL A 156 3.77 7.83 10.42
N LEU A 157 3.88 6.58 9.96
CA LEU A 157 5.12 5.96 9.50
C LEU A 157 5.05 5.81 7.98
N VAL A 158 6.05 6.32 7.29
CA VAL A 158 6.15 6.20 5.82
C VAL A 158 7.28 5.24 5.48
N VAL A 159 7.00 4.26 4.65
CA VAL A 159 7.99 3.37 4.05
C VAL A 159 8.14 3.77 2.60
N ASP A 160 9.31 4.31 2.28
CA ASP A 160 9.65 4.80 0.95
C ASP A 160 11.10 4.40 0.64
N THR A 161 11.31 3.75 -0.49
CA THR A 161 12.63 3.32 -0.93
C THR A 161 12.87 3.81 -2.35
N THR A 162 13.85 4.70 -2.49
CA THR A 162 14.21 5.26 -3.80
C THR A 162 15.51 4.69 -4.37
N LYS A 163 16.34 4.08 -3.53
CA LYS A 163 17.61 3.48 -3.92
C LYS A 163 17.98 2.35 -2.98
N GLY A 164 18.42 1.21 -3.54
CA GLY A 164 19.06 0.18 -2.76
C GLY A 164 20.43 0.66 -2.22
N ASN A 165 20.75 0.30 -0.99
CA ASN A 165 22.09 0.49 -0.47
C ASN A 165 23.03 -0.54 -1.10
N ARG A 166 24.23 -0.12 -1.47
CA ARG A 166 25.35 -1.06 -1.64
C ARG A 166 25.87 -1.38 -0.23
N ILE A 167 25.75 -2.61 0.15
CA ILE A 167 26.47 -3.17 1.29
C ILE A 167 27.74 -3.79 0.74
#